data_b33e81589ac806d4e22e4009bb34ae8f
#
_entry.id   b33e81589ac806d4e22e4009bb34ae8f
#
_cell.length_a   1.000
_cell.length_b   1.000
_cell.length_c   1.000
_cell.angle_alpha   90.00
_cell.angle_beta   90.00
_cell.angle_gamma   90.00
#
_symmetry.space_group_name_H-M   'P 1'
#
loop_
_entity.id
_entity.type
_entity.pdbx_description
1 polymer ?
#
loop_
_entity_poly.entity_id
_entity_poly.type
_entity_poly.pdbx_seq_one_letter_code
_entity_poly.pdbx_strand_id
1 'polypeptide(L)'
;WFCQKSGIPFRVYAFQSGFSTYGYDHNSSISTQQKEGELAMSDDFRLFEFFSSRQNKQSLEKSMQLVYLQAFAMGGWRLSYYQEYTLGGTPLAEAIYCTRNIVSNLKKVERVSKVNVICLTDGEANPMSYIHKFADDHDYRAGEYSEQYLCHARGKIFFLRDPKTGYSRKISS
;
A
#
# COMPACT_ATOMS: atom_id res chain seq x y z
N TRP A 1 20.29 6.61 10.44
CA TRP A 1 21.35 7.02 11.37
C TRP A 1 20.85 8.03 12.41
N PHE A 2 20.27 9.15 12.01
CA PHE A 2 19.80 10.20 12.94
C PHE A 2 18.78 9.67 13.96
N CYS A 3 17.69 9.07 13.50
CA CYS A 3 16.65 8.53 14.41
C CYS A 3 17.21 7.49 15.36
N GLN A 4 18.08 6.60 14.88
CA GLN A 4 18.72 5.58 15.70
C GLN A 4 19.62 6.20 16.79
N LYS A 5 20.41 7.21 16.44
CA LYS A 5 21.30 7.90 17.39
C LYS A 5 20.52 8.72 18.43
N SER A 6 19.39 9.28 18.02
CA SER A 6 18.53 10.09 18.88
C SER A 6 17.50 9.28 19.65
N GLY A 7 17.46 7.95 19.50
CA GLY A 7 16.47 7.09 20.14
C GLY A 7 15.03 7.34 19.67
N ILE A 8 14.86 7.93 18.48
CA ILE A 8 13.54 8.21 17.92
C ILE A 8 13.00 6.95 17.24
N PRO A 9 11.84 6.41 17.66
CA PRO A 9 11.23 5.27 16.97
C PRO A 9 10.88 5.61 15.53
N PHE A 10 11.20 4.69 14.62
CA PHE A 10 10.88 4.84 13.20
C PHE A 10 10.56 3.51 12.54
N ARG A 11 9.82 3.58 11.44
CA ARG A 11 9.56 2.47 10.51
C ARG A 11 9.65 2.98 9.09
N VAL A 12 10.23 2.18 8.21
CA VAL A 12 10.38 2.50 6.79
C VAL A 12 9.66 1.44 5.98
N TYR A 13 8.73 1.89 5.15
CA TYR A 13 7.91 1.05 4.29
C TYR A 13 8.18 1.37 2.83
N ALA A 14 8.02 0.37 1.99
CA ALA A 14 7.83 0.57 0.56
C ALA A 14 6.43 0.11 0.16
N PHE A 15 5.90 0.71 -0.89
CA PHE A 15 4.63 0.36 -1.48
C PHE A 15 4.79 0.14 -2.98
N GLN A 16 4.01 -0.78 -3.51
CA GLN A 16 4.02 -1.13 -4.94
C GLN A 16 2.70 -1.76 -5.36
N SER A 17 2.47 -1.81 -6.66
CA SER A 17 1.44 -2.60 -7.31
C SER A 17 1.93 -3.16 -8.64
N GLY A 18 1.23 -4.16 -9.20
CA GLY A 18 1.48 -4.66 -10.55
C GLY A 18 2.41 -5.86 -10.67
N PHE A 19 2.81 -6.51 -9.58
CA PHE A 19 3.57 -7.77 -9.63
C PHE A 19 2.90 -8.87 -8.81
N SER A 20 2.17 -9.73 -9.50
CA SER A 20 1.46 -10.88 -8.90
C SER A 20 2.35 -12.08 -8.57
N THR A 21 3.67 -11.95 -8.60
CA THR A 21 4.59 -13.12 -8.66
C THR A 21 4.88 -13.78 -7.32
N TYR A 22 4.38 -13.28 -6.22
CA TYR A 22 4.65 -13.90 -4.93
C TYR A 22 3.39 -14.52 -4.36
N GLY A 23 3.34 -15.83 -4.33
CA GLY A 23 2.62 -16.82 -3.56
C GLY A 23 1.71 -16.40 -2.41
N TYR A 24 1.17 -15.19 -2.44
CA TYR A 24 -0.03 -14.87 -1.71
C TYR A 24 -1.15 -15.61 -2.40
N ASP A 25 -1.75 -16.49 -1.67
CA ASP A 25 -2.90 -17.24 -2.09
C ASP A 25 -3.95 -16.26 -2.62
N HIS A 26 -4.08 -16.19 -3.96
CA HIS A 26 -5.12 -15.40 -4.62
C HIS A 26 -6.53 -15.84 -4.20
N ASN A 27 -6.63 -16.99 -3.52
CA ASN A 27 -7.84 -17.51 -2.90
C ASN A 27 -8.10 -16.95 -1.50
N SER A 28 -7.21 -16.19 -0.89
CA SER A 28 -7.60 -15.36 0.23
C SER A 28 -8.46 -14.22 -0.31
N SER A 29 -9.67 -14.59 -0.69
CA SER A 29 -10.73 -13.70 -1.13
C SER A 29 -10.71 -12.46 -0.26
N ILE A 30 -10.37 -11.33 -0.84
CA ILE A 30 -10.77 -10.02 -0.33
C ILE A 30 -12.19 -10.23 0.16
N SER A 31 -12.42 -10.03 1.44
CA SER A 31 -13.72 -10.22 2.05
C SER A 31 -14.80 -9.63 1.14
N THR A 32 -15.60 -10.47 0.54
CA THR A 32 -16.61 -10.15 -0.47
C THR A 32 -17.79 -9.34 0.08
N GLN A 33 -17.64 -8.71 1.25
CA GLN A 33 -18.66 -7.90 1.91
C GLN A 33 -18.59 -6.41 1.55
N GLN A 34 -17.76 -6.03 0.57
CA GLN A 34 -17.71 -4.65 0.13
C GLN A 34 -18.93 -4.31 -0.74
N LYS A 35 -19.46 -3.11 -0.53
CA LYS A 35 -20.63 -2.62 -1.25
C LYS A 35 -20.20 -1.97 -2.55
N GLU A 36 -21.11 -2.01 -3.54
CA GLU A 36 -20.94 -1.26 -4.76
C GLU A 36 -20.63 0.21 -4.49
N GLY A 37 -19.65 0.76 -5.21
CA GLY A 37 -19.18 2.14 -5.07
C GLY A 37 -18.18 2.39 -3.94
N GLU A 38 -17.93 1.41 -3.08
CA GLU A 38 -16.89 1.54 -2.06
C GLU A 38 -15.49 1.49 -2.69
N LEU A 39 -14.61 2.35 -2.20
CA LEU A 39 -13.20 2.28 -2.58
C LEU A 39 -12.57 1.02 -2.01
N ALA A 40 -11.80 0.33 -2.83
CA ALA A 40 -11.14 -0.90 -2.47
C ALA A 40 -9.65 -0.83 -2.82
N MET A 41 -8.84 -1.54 -2.05
CA MET A 41 -7.45 -1.76 -2.43
C MET A 41 -7.39 -2.79 -3.54
N SER A 42 -6.50 -2.57 -4.50
CA SER A 42 -6.17 -3.56 -5.51
C SER A 42 -5.56 -4.80 -4.85
N ASP A 43 -5.84 -5.97 -5.36
CA ASP A 43 -5.29 -7.27 -4.90
C ASP A 43 -3.77 -7.37 -5.13
N ASP A 44 -3.24 -6.58 -6.06
CA ASP A 44 -1.81 -6.47 -6.34
C ASP A 44 -1.09 -5.41 -5.49
N PHE A 45 -1.83 -4.68 -4.64
CA PHE A 45 -1.23 -3.72 -3.71
C PHE A 45 -0.41 -4.42 -2.64
N ARG A 46 0.79 -3.89 -2.41
CA ARG A 46 1.70 -4.35 -1.36
C ARG A 46 2.29 -3.19 -0.60
N LEU A 47 2.29 -3.35 0.72
CA LEU A 47 2.98 -2.47 1.64
C LEU A 47 3.85 -3.34 2.55
N PHE A 48 5.16 -3.17 2.48
CA PHE A 48 6.09 -3.98 3.24
C PHE A 48 7.11 -3.13 3.99
N GLU A 49 7.45 -3.58 5.19
CA GLU A 49 8.42 -2.91 6.03
C GLU A 49 9.84 -3.26 5.58
N PHE A 50 10.60 -2.28 5.15
CA PHE A 50 11.99 -2.47 4.81
C PHE A 50 12.85 -2.64 6.07
N PHE A 51 12.68 -1.72 7.02
CA PHE A 51 13.38 -1.79 8.29
C PHE A 51 12.77 -0.84 9.32
N SER A 52 13.06 -1.11 10.60
CA SER A 52 12.53 -0.31 11.69
C SER A 52 13.46 -0.27 12.90
N SER A 53 13.22 0.67 13.80
CA SER A 53 13.92 0.79 15.07
C SER A 53 13.72 -0.41 16.02
N ARG A 54 12.79 -1.31 15.70
CA ARG A 54 12.54 -2.53 16.48
C ARG A 54 13.54 -3.64 16.23
N GLN A 55 14.20 -3.60 15.09
CA GLN A 55 15.23 -4.56 14.77
C GLN A 55 16.45 -4.36 15.70
N ASN A 56 17.10 -5.45 16.05
CA ASN A 56 18.41 -5.35 16.68
C ASN A 56 19.42 -4.72 15.67
N LYS A 57 20.53 -4.23 16.20
CA LYS A 57 21.52 -3.51 15.40
C LYS A 57 21.99 -4.31 14.17
N GLN A 58 22.27 -5.59 14.33
CA GLN A 58 22.77 -6.44 13.25
C GLN A 58 21.70 -6.64 12.15
N SER A 59 20.44 -6.89 12.53
CA SER A 59 19.34 -7.05 11.59
C SER A 59 19.04 -5.74 10.85
N LEU A 60 19.08 -4.61 11.55
CA LEU A 60 18.88 -3.30 10.95
C LEU A 60 19.96 -2.98 9.90
N GLU A 61 21.23 -3.22 10.23
CA GLU A 61 22.35 -3.04 9.31
C GLU A 61 22.20 -3.91 8.06
N LYS A 62 21.83 -5.19 8.22
CA LYS A 62 21.57 -6.09 7.10
C LYS A 62 20.41 -5.59 6.22
N SER A 63 19.31 -5.19 6.82
CA SER A 63 18.16 -4.67 6.07
C SER A 63 18.50 -3.40 5.28
N MET A 64 19.27 -2.49 5.88
CA MET A 64 19.75 -1.28 5.21
C MET A 64 20.70 -1.61 4.03
N GLN A 65 21.61 -2.59 4.22
CA GLN A 65 22.48 -3.06 3.16
C GLN A 65 21.69 -3.68 1.99
N LEU A 66 20.65 -4.48 2.29
CA LEU A 66 19.78 -5.06 1.26
C LEU A 66 19.07 -3.98 0.44
N VAL A 67 18.50 -2.97 1.11
CA VAL A 67 17.84 -1.85 0.40
C VAL A 67 18.85 -1.08 -0.45
N TYR A 68 20.04 -0.85 0.05
CA TYR A 68 21.11 -0.19 -0.71
C TYR A 68 21.50 -1.00 -1.95
N LEU A 69 21.75 -2.30 -1.79
CA LEU A 69 22.10 -3.19 -2.91
C LEU A 69 20.95 -3.27 -3.94
N GLN A 70 19.70 -3.30 -3.48
CA GLN A 70 18.53 -3.30 -4.34
C GLN A 70 18.47 -2.00 -5.17
N ALA A 71 18.65 -0.86 -4.54
CA ALA A 71 18.69 0.44 -5.24
C ALA A 71 19.80 0.49 -6.28
N PHE A 72 20.96 -0.07 -5.96
CA PHE A 72 22.08 -0.17 -6.88
C PHE A 72 21.75 -1.07 -8.09
N ALA A 73 21.16 -2.23 -7.84
CA ALA A 73 20.75 -3.17 -8.88
C ALA A 73 19.69 -2.56 -9.82
N MET A 74 18.73 -1.82 -9.29
CA MET A 74 17.72 -1.11 -10.06
C MET A 74 18.29 0.05 -10.90
N GLY A 75 19.42 0.62 -10.48
CA GLY A 75 20.15 1.67 -11.22
C GLY A 75 20.88 1.20 -12.46
N GLY A 76 20.66 -0.04 -12.92
CA GLY A 76 21.26 -0.59 -14.15
C GLY A 76 22.59 -1.29 -13.97
N TRP A 77 23.04 -1.51 -12.76
CA TRP A 77 24.20 -2.34 -12.47
C TRP A 77 23.83 -3.80 -12.67
N ARG A 78 24.71 -4.60 -13.25
CA ARG A 78 24.51 -6.03 -13.56
C ARG A 78 24.48 -6.92 -12.31
N LEU A 79 23.71 -6.52 -11.32
CA LEU A 79 23.50 -7.28 -10.10
C LEU A 79 22.10 -7.90 -10.15
N SER A 80 22.01 -9.16 -9.75
CA SER A 80 20.70 -9.76 -9.49
C SER A 80 20.07 -9.04 -8.32
N TYR A 81 18.81 -8.66 -8.46
CA TYR A 81 18.03 -8.05 -7.38
C TYR A 81 16.98 -9.02 -6.89
N TYR A 82 16.58 -8.83 -5.65
CA TYR A 82 15.48 -9.60 -5.07
C TYR A 82 14.17 -9.12 -5.68
N GLN A 83 13.48 -10.00 -6.38
CA GLN A 83 12.20 -9.68 -7.02
C GLN A 83 11.17 -9.18 -6.00
N GLU A 84 11.24 -9.67 -4.77
CA GLU A 84 10.38 -9.25 -3.65
C GLU A 84 10.45 -7.75 -3.35
N TYR A 85 11.57 -7.12 -3.64
CA TYR A 85 11.80 -5.70 -3.44
C TYR A 85 11.72 -4.88 -4.73
N THR A 86 11.26 -5.49 -5.81
CA THR A 86 11.00 -4.76 -7.05
C THR A 86 9.87 -3.76 -6.81
N LEU A 87 10.14 -2.50 -7.08
CA LEU A 87 9.16 -1.43 -6.99
C LEU A 87 8.50 -1.25 -8.35
N GLY A 88 7.19 -1.25 -8.38
CA GLY A 88 6.40 -1.01 -9.59
C GLY A 88 5.09 -0.35 -9.22
N GLY A 89 4.54 0.44 -10.15
CA GLY A 89 3.36 1.24 -9.90
C GLY A 89 3.51 2.25 -8.74
N THR A 90 2.53 3.10 -8.57
CA THR A 90 2.53 4.12 -7.50
C THR A 90 1.19 4.13 -6.77
N PRO A 91 0.83 3.07 -6.01
CA PRO A 91 -0.43 2.99 -5.25
C PRO A 91 -0.35 3.84 -3.97
N LEU A 92 -0.13 5.15 -4.15
CA LEU A 92 0.11 6.08 -3.05
C LEU A 92 -1.14 6.26 -2.17
N ALA A 93 -2.32 6.25 -2.76
CA ALA A 93 -3.56 6.45 -2.02
C ALA A 93 -3.82 5.28 -1.06
N GLU A 94 -3.61 4.05 -1.51
CA GLU A 94 -3.69 2.84 -0.70
C GLU A 94 -2.64 2.84 0.42
N ALA A 95 -1.41 3.25 0.09
CA ALA A 95 -0.33 3.36 1.07
C ALA A 95 -0.69 4.38 2.16
N ILE A 96 -1.21 5.56 1.80
CA ILE A 96 -1.68 6.58 2.75
C ILE A 96 -2.81 6.03 3.62
N TYR A 97 -3.77 5.32 3.03
CA TYR A 97 -4.86 4.70 3.79
C TYR A 97 -4.34 3.74 4.86
N CYS A 98 -3.36 2.90 4.53
CA CYS A 98 -2.72 1.98 5.46
C CYS A 98 -1.97 2.69 6.59
N THR A 99 -1.43 3.90 6.36
CA THR A 99 -0.68 4.62 7.40
C THR A 99 -1.50 4.90 8.64
N ARG A 100 -2.82 5.02 8.52
CA ARG A 100 -3.71 5.21 9.68
C ARG A 100 -3.51 4.13 10.75
N ASN A 101 -3.48 2.87 10.32
CA ASN A 101 -3.30 1.73 11.22
C ASN A 101 -1.86 1.65 11.73
N ILE A 102 -0.89 1.91 10.85
CA ILE A 102 0.54 1.92 11.20
C ILE A 102 0.83 2.98 12.26
N VAL A 103 0.34 4.21 12.06
CA VAL A 103 0.51 5.33 13.00
C VAL A 103 -0.16 5.03 14.35
N SER A 104 -1.39 4.49 14.30
CA SER A 104 -2.11 4.10 15.52
C SER A 104 -1.34 3.05 16.32
N ASN A 105 -0.82 2.04 15.62
CA ASN A 105 0.00 0.98 16.23
C ASN A 105 1.32 1.54 16.79
N LEU A 106 2.03 2.37 16.00
CA LEU A 106 3.29 2.99 16.42
C LEU A 106 3.10 3.82 17.70
N LYS A 107 2.05 4.65 17.77
CA LYS A 107 1.72 5.44 18.96
C LYS A 107 1.51 4.57 20.19
N LYS A 108 0.75 3.48 20.05
CA LYS A 108 0.45 2.57 21.16
C LYS A 108 1.69 1.84 21.65
N VAL A 109 2.47 1.30 20.73
CA VAL A 109 3.60 0.42 21.06
C VAL A 109 4.80 1.21 21.56
N GLU A 110 5.15 2.29 20.88
CA GLU A 110 6.32 3.12 21.22
C GLU A 110 5.97 4.24 22.21
N ARG A 111 4.69 4.37 22.60
CA ARG A 111 4.21 5.40 23.57
C ARG A 111 4.58 6.82 23.17
N VAL A 112 4.58 7.10 21.85
CA VAL A 112 4.88 8.43 21.32
C VAL A 112 3.61 9.23 21.11
N SER A 113 3.63 10.51 21.46
CA SER A 113 2.48 11.42 21.29
C SER A 113 2.34 11.93 19.86
N LYS A 114 3.45 12.13 19.17
CA LYS A 114 3.50 12.70 17.82
C LYS A 114 4.23 11.77 16.86
N VAL A 115 3.64 11.57 15.67
CA VAL A 115 4.23 10.80 14.59
C VAL A 115 4.21 11.67 13.33
N ASN A 116 5.34 11.76 12.65
CA ASN A 116 5.44 12.36 11.33
C ASN A 116 5.48 11.24 10.30
N VAL A 117 4.64 11.36 9.28
CA VAL A 117 4.63 10.48 8.11
C VAL A 117 5.24 11.24 6.94
N ILE A 118 6.23 10.66 6.31
CA ILE A 118 6.91 11.23 5.14
C ILE A 118 6.74 10.27 4.00
N CYS A 119 6.04 10.68 2.94
CA CYS A 119 5.90 9.92 1.70
C CYS A 119 6.88 10.47 0.67
N LEU A 120 7.70 9.58 0.12
CA LEU A 120 8.63 9.89 -0.96
C LEU A 120 8.15 9.17 -2.22
N THR A 121 7.93 9.91 -3.28
CA THR A 121 7.51 9.39 -4.58
C THR A 121 8.09 10.28 -5.69
N ASP A 122 8.41 9.68 -6.81
CA ASP A 122 8.90 10.34 -8.03
C ASP A 122 7.84 10.37 -9.14
N GLY A 123 6.66 9.80 -8.88
CA GLY A 123 5.61 9.64 -9.86
C GLY A 123 4.24 10.09 -9.41
N GLU A 124 3.34 10.17 -10.40
CA GLU A 124 1.92 10.38 -10.18
C GLU A 124 1.30 9.14 -9.51
N ALA A 125 0.37 9.36 -8.61
CA ALA A 125 -0.33 8.27 -7.94
C ALA A 125 -1.22 7.49 -8.93
N ASN A 126 -1.21 6.17 -8.82
CA ASN A 126 -2.17 5.34 -9.53
C ASN A 126 -3.60 5.69 -9.10
N PRO A 127 -4.59 5.62 -10.00
CA PRO A 127 -5.97 5.79 -9.61
C PRO A 127 -6.39 4.68 -8.63
N MET A 128 -7.11 5.04 -7.59
CA MET A 128 -7.71 4.04 -6.67
C MET A 128 -8.73 3.18 -7.42
N SER A 129 -8.94 1.97 -6.92
CA SER A 129 -9.97 1.08 -7.39
C SER A 129 -11.25 1.21 -6.55
N TYR A 130 -12.36 0.84 -7.11
CA TYR A 130 -13.65 0.78 -6.42
C TYR A 130 -14.42 -0.47 -6.85
N ILE A 131 -15.37 -0.90 -6.02
CA ILE A 131 -16.21 -2.05 -6.31
C ILE A 131 -17.35 -1.61 -7.23
N HIS A 132 -17.50 -2.33 -8.33
CA HIS A 132 -18.61 -2.19 -9.26
C HIS A 132 -19.32 -3.52 -9.41
N LYS A 133 -20.65 -3.51 -9.37
CA LYS A 133 -21.45 -4.68 -9.73
C LYS A 133 -21.66 -4.72 -11.24
N PHE A 134 -21.52 -5.89 -11.81
CA PHE A 134 -21.90 -6.12 -13.19
C PHE A 134 -23.41 -6.00 -13.35
N ALA A 135 -23.84 -5.28 -14.37
CA ALA A 135 -25.21 -5.40 -14.87
C ALA A 135 -25.33 -6.77 -15.58
N ASP A 136 -26.37 -7.52 -15.27
CA ASP A 136 -26.49 -8.96 -15.45
C ASP A 136 -26.31 -9.52 -16.87
N ASP A 137 -26.24 -8.73 -17.94
CA ASP A 137 -26.47 -9.28 -19.29
C ASP A 137 -25.38 -9.09 -20.35
N HIS A 138 -24.29 -8.36 -20.10
CA HIS A 138 -23.35 -8.04 -21.20
C HIS A 138 -21.85 -8.26 -20.97
N ASP A 139 -21.45 -8.76 -19.84
CA ASP A 139 -20.03 -8.99 -19.59
C ASP A 139 -19.76 -10.51 -19.39
N TYR A 140 -19.16 -11.16 -20.41
CA TYR A 140 -18.82 -12.58 -20.33
C TYR A 140 -17.78 -12.93 -19.28
N ARG A 141 -17.31 -11.97 -18.50
CA ARG A 141 -16.53 -12.21 -17.30
C ARG A 141 -17.40 -12.46 -16.06
N ALA A 142 -18.71 -12.17 -16.15
CA ALA A 142 -19.66 -12.35 -15.06
C ALA A 142 -19.85 -13.82 -14.62
N GLY A 143 -19.43 -14.78 -15.45
CA GLY A 143 -19.56 -16.21 -15.14
C GLY A 143 -18.37 -16.81 -14.38
N GLU A 144 -17.21 -16.15 -14.33
CA GLU A 144 -16.00 -16.71 -13.75
C GLU A 144 -15.58 -16.08 -12.41
N TYR A 145 -16.04 -14.86 -12.14
CA TYR A 145 -15.64 -14.12 -10.94
C TYR A 145 -16.88 -13.61 -10.20
N SER A 146 -16.75 -13.42 -8.90
CA SER A 146 -17.80 -12.85 -8.05
C SER A 146 -18.52 -11.69 -8.74
N GLU A 147 -19.79 -11.47 -8.46
CA GLU A 147 -20.63 -10.36 -8.96
C GLU A 147 -20.04 -8.96 -8.78
N GLN A 148 -18.82 -8.87 -8.25
CA GLN A 148 -18.11 -7.65 -7.94
C GLN A 148 -16.71 -7.68 -8.52
N TYR A 149 -16.28 -6.59 -9.12
CA TYR A 149 -14.91 -6.43 -9.60
C TYR A 149 -14.35 -5.04 -9.30
N LEU A 150 -13.03 -4.93 -9.33
CA LEU A 150 -12.34 -3.67 -9.12
C LEU A 150 -12.29 -2.86 -10.41
N CYS A 151 -12.78 -1.63 -10.37
CA CYS A 151 -12.66 -0.66 -11.46
C CYS A 151 -11.79 0.51 -11.04
N HIS A 152 -11.05 1.07 -11.99
CA HIS A 152 -10.30 2.29 -11.73
C HIS A 152 -11.23 3.48 -11.52
N ALA A 153 -10.93 4.26 -10.49
CA ALA A 153 -11.70 5.45 -10.11
C ALA A 153 -11.47 6.67 -11.03
N ARG A 154 -10.63 6.55 -12.07
CA ARG A 154 -10.30 7.64 -12.98
C ARG A 154 -11.56 8.27 -13.60
N GLY A 155 -11.69 9.59 -13.49
CA GLY A 155 -12.86 10.32 -14.01
C GLY A 155 -14.14 10.13 -13.21
N LYS A 156 -14.11 9.47 -12.06
CA LYS A 156 -15.25 9.29 -11.16
C LYS A 156 -15.19 10.29 -10.02
N ILE A 157 -16.35 10.60 -9.47
CA ILE A 157 -16.50 11.48 -8.33
C ILE A 157 -16.85 10.63 -7.13
N PHE A 158 -16.04 10.73 -6.09
CA PHE A 158 -16.27 10.04 -4.83
C PHE A 158 -16.45 11.04 -3.69
N PHE A 159 -17.08 10.58 -2.63
CA PHE A 159 -17.23 11.32 -1.40
C PHE A 159 -16.57 10.54 -0.26
N LEU A 160 -15.49 11.09 0.31
CA LEU A 160 -14.96 10.58 1.56
C LEU A 160 -15.87 11.02 2.70
N ARG A 161 -16.33 10.07 3.50
CA ARG A 161 -17.14 10.33 4.68
C ARG A 161 -16.42 9.86 5.94
N ASP A 162 -16.31 10.74 6.90
CA ASP A 162 -15.89 10.35 8.25
C ASP A 162 -17.07 9.67 8.98
N PRO A 163 -16.96 8.39 9.33
CA PRO A 163 -18.04 7.65 9.96
C PRO A 163 -18.39 8.18 11.37
N LYS A 164 -17.48 8.90 12.03
CA LYS A 164 -17.69 9.42 13.38
C LYS A 164 -18.43 10.75 13.37
N THR A 165 -18.05 11.66 12.49
CA THR A 165 -18.57 13.03 12.44
C THR A 165 -19.65 13.21 11.38
N GLY A 166 -19.78 12.27 10.43
CA GLY A 166 -20.64 12.38 9.27
C GLY A 166 -20.14 13.37 8.22
N TYR A 167 -19.03 14.06 8.47
CA TYR A 167 -18.45 14.99 7.52
C TYR A 167 -18.10 14.30 6.22
N SER A 168 -18.50 14.91 5.12
CA SER A 168 -18.23 14.38 3.76
C SER A 168 -17.49 15.40 2.93
N ARG A 169 -16.47 14.95 2.20
CA ARG A 169 -15.72 15.76 1.26
C ARG A 169 -15.70 15.09 -0.12
N LYS A 170 -16.02 15.89 -1.14
CA LYS A 170 -15.90 15.45 -2.54
C LYS A 170 -14.43 15.28 -2.91
N ILE A 171 -14.13 14.16 -3.56
CA ILE A 171 -12.83 13.89 -4.20
C ILE A 171 -13.10 13.75 -5.69
N SER A 172 -12.37 14.50 -6.50
CA SER A 172 -12.28 14.28 -7.96
C SER A 172 -10.88 13.78 -8.27
N SER A 173 -10.76 12.73 -9.03
CA SER A 173 -9.51 12.33 -9.67
C SER A 173 -9.27 13.20 -10.89
#